data_325f334a15e45ae27e774b27df321b8e
#
_entry.id   325f334a15e45ae27e774b27df321b8e
#
_cell.length_a   1.000
_cell.length_b   1.000
_cell.length_c   1.000
_cell.angle_alpha   90.00
_cell.angle_beta   90.00
_cell.angle_gamma   90.00
#
_symmetry.space_group_name_H-M   'P 1'
#
loop_
_entity.id
_entity.type
_entity.pdbx_description
1 polymer ?
#
loop_
_entity_poly.entity_id
_entity_poly.type
_entity_poly.pdbx_seq_one_letter_code
_entity_poly.pdbx_strand_id
1 'polypeptide(L)' 'MLLRVLVSTKGDAERVQLESSSGSDRLDKSAIEAVKKWRFIPAKRSNQAISAYVLVPVKFSLES' A
#
# COMPACT_ATOMS: atom_id res chain seq x y z
N MET A 1 -1.05 11.53 -1.97
CA MET A 1 -1.26 10.26 -2.68
C MET A 1 -1.81 9.21 -1.73
N LEU A 2 -2.76 8.44 -2.18
CA LEU A 2 -3.36 7.38 -1.38
C LEU A 2 -3.31 6.07 -2.16
N LEU A 3 -2.75 5.04 -1.56
CA LEU A 3 -2.65 3.73 -2.17
C LEU A 3 -3.54 2.74 -1.43
N ARG A 4 -4.17 1.86 -2.19
CA ARG A 4 -4.92 0.74 -1.65
C ARG A 4 -4.08 -0.52 -1.87
N VAL A 5 -3.78 -1.21 -0.79
CA VAL A 5 -2.93 -2.40 -0.83
C VAL A 5 -3.72 -3.61 -0.37
N LEU A 6 -3.71 -4.66 -1.18
CA LEU A 6 -4.26 -5.94 -0.75
C LEU A 6 -3.17 -6.72 -0.05
N VAL A 7 -3.33 -6.90 1.25
CA VAL A 7 -2.37 -7.61 2.08
C VAL A 7 -2.77 -9.08 2.13
N SER A 8 -1.84 -9.96 1.78
CA SER A 8 -2.08 -11.40 1.83
C SER A 8 -2.12 -11.92 3.26
N THR A 9 -2.51 -13.17 3.42
CA THR A 9 -2.52 -13.83 4.72
C THR A 9 -1.11 -13.95 5.32
N LYS A 10 -0.10 -13.80 4.51
CA LYS A 10 1.30 -13.85 4.95
C LYS A 10 1.90 -12.47 5.23
N GLY A 11 1.12 -11.41 5.02
CA GLY A 11 1.60 -10.05 5.23
C GLY A 11 2.30 -9.43 4.03
N ASP A 12 2.18 -10.03 2.87
CA ASP A 12 2.78 -9.50 1.64
C ASP A 12 1.78 -8.62 0.89
N ALA A 13 2.28 -7.62 0.18
CA ALA A 13 1.46 -6.80 -0.68
C ALA A 13 1.16 -7.58 -1.97
N GLU A 14 -0.02 -8.17 -2.05
CA GLU A 14 -0.45 -8.92 -3.24
C GLU A 14 -0.79 -7.99 -4.40
N ARG A 15 -1.41 -6.87 -4.08
CA ARG A 15 -1.85 -5.91 -5.10
C ARG A 15 -1.78 -4.51 -4.52
N VAL A 16 -1.27 -3.60 -5.31
CA VAL A 16 -1.21 -2.19 -4.95
C VAL A 16 -1.96 -1.40 -6.01
N GLN A 17 -2.96 -0.64 -5.59
CA GLN A 17 -3.78 0.19 -6.48
C GLN A 17 -3.67 1.64 -6.07
N LEU A 18 -3.74 2.52 -7.04
CA LEU A 18 -3.71 3.95 -6.81
C LEU A 18 -5.12 4.46 -6.59
N GLU A 19 -5.43 4.89 -5.37
CA GLU A 19 -6.73 5.48 -5.06
C GLU A 19 -6.75 6.96 -5.35
N SER A 20 -5.69 7.67 -5.03
CA SER A 20 -5.59 9.10 -5.25
C SER A 20 -4.16 9.45 -5.67
N SER A 21 -4.02 9.98 -6.86
CA SER A 21 -2.72 10.29 -7.45
C SER A 21 -2.09 11.54 -6.83
N SER A 22 -0.77 11.56 -6.83
CA SER A 22 -0.01 12.76 -6.46
C SER A 22 0.02 13.81 -7.56
N GLY A 23 -0.46 13.45 -8.76
CA GLY A 23 -0.36 14.31 -9.93
C GLY A 23 0.90 14.07 -10.77
N SER A 24 1.73 13.13 -10.35
CA SER A 24 2.96 12.80 -11.07
C SER A 24 3.06 11.30 -11.24
N ASP A 25 3.04 10.82 -12.48
CA ASP A 25 3.16 9.40 -12.80
C ASP A 25 4.45 8.80 -12.24
N ARG A 26 5.50 9.58 -12.26
CA ARG A 26 6.81 9.17 -11.79
C ARG A 26 6.81 8.87 -10.30
N LEU A 27 6.22 9.78 -9.52
CA LEU A 27 6.10 9.61 -8.08
C LEU A 27 5.13 8.48 -7.74
N ASP A 28 4.02 8.39 -8.46
CA ASP A 28 3.04 7.33 -8.26
C ASP A 28 3.68 5.96 -8.46
N LYS A 29 4.43 5.80 -9.52
CA LYS A 29 5.10 4.55 -9.85
C LYS A 29 6.15 4.20 -8.80
N SER A 30 6.94 5.15 -8.38
CA SER A 30 7.97 4.94 -7.36
C SER A 30 7.35 4.51 -6.03
N ALA A 31 6.25 5.14 -5.65
CA ALA A 31 5.56 4.81 -4.41
C ALA A 31 4.97 3.39 -4.47
N ILE A 32 4.36 3.03 -5.59
CA ILE A 32 3.78 1.70 -5.76
C ILE A 32 4.88 0.63 -5.65
N GLU A 33 6.01 0.84 -6.30
CA GLU A 33 7.11 -0.10 -6.24
C GLU A 33 7.71 -0.22 -4.84
N ALA A 34 7.79 0.89 -4.13
CA ALA A 34 8.30 0.87 -2.76
C ALA A 34 7.36 0.09 -1.83
N VAL A 35 6.06 0.36 -1.94
CA VAL A 35 5.06 -0.29 -1.09
C VAL A 35 4.97 -1.79 -1.37
N LYS A 36 5.19 -2.22 -2.60
CA LYS A 36 5.22 -3.64 -2.93
C LYS A 36 6.28 -4.42 -2.18
N LYS A 37 7.31 -3.75 -1.73
CA LYS A 37 8.40 -4.37 -0.97
C LYS A 37 8.17 -4.33 0.54
N TRP A 38 7.14 -3.64 0.99
CA TRP A 38 6.85 -3.52 2.41
C TRP A 38 6.24 -4.81 2.93
N ARG A 39 6.47 -5.07 4.20
CA ARG A 39 5.81 -6.15 4.92
C ARG A 39 4.71 -5.56 5.77
N PHE A 40 3.56 -6.18 5.72
CA PHE A 40 2.39 -5.75 6.47
C PHE A 40 2.01 -6.80 7.51
N ILE A 41 1.28 -6.37 8.50
CA ILE A 41 0.70 -7.29 9.47
C ILE A 41 -0.66 -7.72 8.92
N PRO A 42 -0.86 -9.02 8.59
CA PRO A 42 -2.12 -9.45 8.02
C PRO A 42 -3.25 -9.31 9.04
N ALA A 43 -4.43 -9.01 8.55
CA ALA A 43 -5.61 -8.95 9.39
C ALA A 43 -5.93 -10.36 9.88
N LYS A 44 -6.41 -10.45 11.12
CA LYS A 44 -6.82 -11.72 11.70
C LYS A 44 -8.27 -11.66 12.14
N ARG A 45 -8.98 -12.71 11.86
CA ARG A 45 -10.36 -12.85 12.29
C ARG A 45 -10.54 -14.27 12.83
N SER A 46 -10.98 -14.38 14.09
CA SER A 46 -11.16 -15.67 14.76
C SER A 46 -9.90 -16.54 14.71
N ASN A 47 -8.73 -15.92 14.95
CA ASN A 47 -7.42 -16.56 14.94
C ASN A 47 -6.97 -17.05 13.56
N GLN A 48 -7.65 -16.63 12.49
CA GLN A 48 -7.23 -16.94 11.13
C GLN A 48 -6.76 -15.67 10.43
N ALA A 49 -5.63 -15.74 9.75
CA ALA A 49 -5.17 -14.65 8.93
C ALA A 49 -6.04 -14.56 7.68
N ILE A 50 -6.45 -13.37 7.33
CA ILE A 50 -7.27 -13.12 6.13
C ILE A 50 -6.62 -12.06 5.27
N SER A 51 -6.88 -12.13 3.97
CA SER A 51 -6.49 -11.06 3.07
C SER A 51 -7.40 -9.86 3.30
N ALA A 52 -6.82 -8.67 3.30
CA ALA A 52 -7.59 -7.44 3.52
C ALA A 52 -6.95 -6.28 2.79
N TYR A 53 -7.78 -5.31 2.41
CA TYR A 53 -7.28 -4.07 1.83
C TYR A 53 -6.94 -3.09 2.94
N VAL A 54 -5.81 -2.42 2.78
CA VAL A 54 -5.41 -1.34 3.67
C VAL A 54 -5.12 -0.10 2.84
N LEU A 55 -5.38 1.06 3.41
CA LEU A 55 -5.09 2.34 2.76
C LEU A 55 -3.78 2.86 3.30
N VAL A 56 -2.87 3.20 2.40
CA VAL A 56 -1.56 3.74 2.76
C VAL A 56 -1.46 5.17 2.27
N PRO A 57 -1.53 6.16 3.17
CA PRO A 57 -1.31 7.54 2.76
C PRO A 57 0.18 7.79 2.58
N VAL A 58 0.53 8.33 1.42
CA VAL A 58 1.92 8.69 1.12
C VAL A 58 1.98 10.20 0.96
N LYS A 59 2.79 10.82 1.76
CA LYS A 59 3.00 12.27 1.68
C LYS A 59 4.35 12.55 1.05
N PHE A 60 4.32 13.32 0.00
CA PHE A 60 5.53 13.89 -0.56
C PHE A 60 5.58 15.35 -0.15
N SER A 61 6.57 15.68 0.64
CA SER A 61 6.76 17.05 1.06
C SER A 61 7.94 17.59 0.25
N LEU A 62 7.64 18.58 -0.57
CA LEU A 62 8.69 19.31 -1.25
C LEU A 62 9.13 20.44 -0.32
N GLU A 63 10.13 20.14 0.48
CA GLU A 63 10.72 21.19 1.28
C GLU A 63 11.82 21.86 0.46
N SER A 64 11.59 23.09 0.20
CA SER A 64 12.57 23.93 -0.47
C SER A 64 13.51 24.57 0.56
#